data_e86cd784612b195eee82a919de1036a8
#
_entry.id   e86cd784612b195eee82a919de1036a8
#
_cell.length_a   1.000
_cell.length_b   1.000
_cell.length_c   1.000
_cell.angle_alpha   90.00
_cell.angle_beta   90.00
_cell.angle_gamma   90.00
#
_symmetry.space_group_name_H-M   'P 1'
#
loop_
_entity.id
_entity.type
_entity.pdbx_description
1 polymer ?
#
loop_
_entity_poly.entity_id
_entity_poly.type
_entity_poly.pdbx_seq_one_letter_code
_entity_poly.pdbx_strand_id
1 'polypeptide(L)'
;ENGHYNRFLYRLNKMMQYFGDIFTIEQSKRQSLDLFVKEYYNSNNLVLNYPKSKATKASNIKSKDSEAYIEARFQEDKIFDHFLDVADRQLPVGVFKGNISKEASMFTYGHSAIDLWGIKDDALYIFELKKSTNKKVGIISEALFYLWVMSDTINKKFKYEIIGSIPQYRNFNRLYSAIEEERISKIKSVLLIEDLHPLISKETLYLINSRLNRDN
;
A
#
# COMPACT_ATOMS: atom_id res chain seq x y z
N GLU A 1 -16.60 -5.10 11.76
CA GLU A 1 -16.16 -3.90 12.54
C GLU A 1 -14.66 -3.92 12.86
N ASN A 2 -14.03 -5.07 13.11
CA ASN A 2 -12.63 -5.15 13.53
C ASN A 2 -11.61 -4.74 12.45
N GLY A 3 -11.90 -4.89 11.18
CA GLY A 3 -10.94 -4.64 10.09
C GLY A 3 -10.48 -3.18 9.97
N HIS A 4 -11.36 -2.21 10.18
CA HIS A 4 -11.00 -0.79 10.21
C HIS A 4 -10.17 -0.44 11.44
N TYR A 5 -10.52 -1.03 12.58
CA TYR A 5 -9.79 -0.83 13.82
C TYR A 5 -8.39 -1.45 13.76
N ASN A 6 -8.25 -2.65 13.24
CA ASN A 6 -6.96 -3.30 13.02
C ASN A 6 -6.09 -2.50 12.05
N ARG A 7 -6.66 -1.95 10.97
CA ARG A 7 -5.94 -1.05 10.05
C ARG A 7 -5.46 0.22 10.75
N PHE A 8 -6.25 0.78 11.67
CA PHE A 8 -5.83 1.89 12.51
C PHE A 8 -4.68 1.49 13.44
N LEU A 9 -4.80 0.37 14.16
CA LEU A 9 -3.75 -0.11 15.07
C LEU A 9 -2.44 -0.44 14.34
N TYR A 10 -2.53 -1.00 13.13
CA TYR A 10 -1.35 -1.23 12.29
C TYR A 10 -0.63 0.08 11.95
N ARG A 11 -1.37 1.09 11.48
CA ARG A 11 -0.80 2.42 11.21
C ARG A 11 -0.19 3.03 12.47
N LEU A 12 -0.88 2.92 13.59
CA LEU A 12 -0.40 3.43 14.87
C LEU A 12 0.90 2.74 15.31
N ASN A 13 1.00 1.41 15.15
CA ASN A 13 2.22 0.66 15.40
C ASN A 13 3.38 1.17 14.53
N LYS A 14 3.15 1.36 13.24
CA LYS A 14 4.16 1.91 12.33
C LYS A 14 4.52 3.36 12.67
N MET A 15 3.54 4.18 12.99
CA MET A 15 3.79 5.56 13.46
C MET A 15 4.68 5.58 14.72
N MET A 16 4.46 4.67 15.67
CA MET A 16 5.32 4.56 16.85
C MET A 16 6.76 4.14 16.49
N GLN A 17 6.94 3.27 15.50
CA GLN A 17 8.26 2.84 15.07
C GLN A 17 9.08 4.00 14.45
N TYR A 18 8.45 4.82 13.60
CA TYR A 18 9.14 5.88 12.87
C TYR A 18 9.10 7.25 13.54
N PHE A 19 8.11 7.53 14.38
CA PHE A 19 7.82 8.86 14.92
C PHE A 19 7.58 8.86 16.44
N GLY A 20 7.89 7.76 17.14
CA GLY A 20 7.58 7.61 18.57
C GLY A 20 8.32 8.57 19.49
N ASP A 21 9.31 9.30 18.98
CA ASP A 21 10.02 10.36 19.71
C ASP A 21 9.30 11.72 19.66
N ILE A 22 8.28 11.90 18.79
CA ILE A 22 7.56 13.16 18.64
C ILE A 22 6.08 13.08 19.06
N PHE A 23 5.57 11.90 19.36
CA PHE A 23 4.22 11.76 19.94
C PHE A 23 4.14 10.57 20.89
N THR A 24 3.17 10.60 21.79
CA THR A 24 2.88 9.53 22.74
C THR A 24 1.45 9.04 22.58
N ILE A 25 1.23 7.79 23.00
CA ILE A 25 -0.12 7.20 23.04
C ILE A 25 -0.57 7.15 24.50
N GLU A 26 -1.80 7.57 24.76
CA GLU A 26 -2.43 7.42 26.05
C GLU A 26 -2.38 5.96 26.53
N GLN A 27 -2.07 5.75 27.81
CA GLN A 27 -1.84 4.41 28.36
C GLN A 27 -3.04 3.46 28.17
N SER A 28 -4.24 3.98 28.27
CA SER A 28 -5.48 3.21 28.05
C SER A 28 -5.59 2.65 26.61
N LYS A 29 -5.00 3.34 25.63
CA LYS A 29 -4.97 2.92 24.22
C LYS A 29 -3.78 2.04 23.88
N ARG A 30 -2.71 2.12 24.68
CA ARG A 30 -1.51 1.31 24.49
C ARG A 30 -1.78 -0.18 24.65
N GLN A 31 -2.64 -0.56 25.59
CA GLN A 31 -3.04 -1.96 25.77
C GLN A 31 -3.65 -2.57 24.51
N SER A 32 -4.53 -1.84 23.81
CA SER A 32 -5.13 -2.32 22.55
C SER A 32 -4.07 -2.48 21.45
N LEU A 33 -3.09 -1.59 21.38
CA LEU A 33 -1.98 -1.68 20.45
C LEU A 33 -1.10 -2.89 20.75
N ASP A 34 -0.73 -3.09 22.01
CA ASP A 34 0.12 -4.21 22.45
C ASP A 34 -0.55 -5.57 22.17
N LEU A 35 -1.86 -5.68 22.42
CA LEU A 35 -2.65 -6.86 22.06
C LEU A 35 -2.66 -7.09 20.54
N PHE A 36 -2.90 -6.05 19.75
CA PHE A 36 -2.85 -6.14 18.29
C PHE A 36 -1.48 -6.61 17.80
N VAL A 37 -0.41 -6.03 18.32
CA VAL A 37 0.97 -6.42 17.94
C VAL A 37 1.22 -7.88 18.30
N LYS A 38 0.84 -8.31 19.48
CA LYS A 38 1.04 -9.68 19.96
C LYS A 38 0.22 -10.70 19.14
N GLU A 39 -1.07 -10.43 18.93
CA GLU A 39 -2.00 -11.42 18.37
C GLU A 39 -2.01 -11.46 16.85
N TYR A 40 -1.75 -10.33 16.22
CA TYR A 40 -1.83 -10.19 14.76
C TYR A 40 -0.48 -9.90 14.14
N TYR A 41 0.14 -8.75 14.46
CA TYR A 41 1.33 -8.29 13.76
C TYR A 41 2.54 -9.21 13.96
N ASN A 42 2.73 -9.81 15.12
CA ASN A 42 3.80 -10.78 15.39
C ASN A 42 3.46 -12.21 14.96
N SER A 43 2.31 -12.43 14.34
CA SER A 43 1.98 -13.73 13.75
C SER A 43 2.92 -14.04 12.56
N ASN A 44 3.45 -15.25 12.50
CA ASN A 44 4.32 -15.70 11.40
C ASN A 44 3.54 -16.13 10.15
N ASN A 45 2.20 -16.10 10.20
CA ASN A 45 1.33 -16.61 9.14
C ASN A 45 0.43 -15.47 8.61
N LEU A 46 1.05 -14.39 8.13
CA LEU A 46 0.35 -13.26 7.52
C LEU A 46 0.54 -13.30 6.01
N VAL A 47 -0.57 -13.46 5.30
CA VAL A 47 -0.59 -13.58 3.84
C VAL A 47 -1.30 -12.40 3.18
N LEU A 48 -0.85 -12.02 1.98
CA LEU A 48 -1.49 -11.03 1.15
C LEU A 48 -2.35 -11.68 0.07
N ASN A 49 -3.43 -10.97 -0.29
CA ASN A 49 -4.11 -11.28 -1.53
C ASN A 49 -3.32 -10.74 -2.74
N TYR A 50 -3.67 -11.27 -3.92
CA TYR A 50 -3.03 -10.92 -5.18
C TYR A 50 -4.09 -10.82 -6.30
N PRO A 51 -3.76 -10.22 -7.46
CA PRO A 51 -4.73 -10.07 -8.56
C PRO A 51 -5.21 -11.42 -9.08
N LYS A 52 -6.54 -11.63 -9.10
CA LYS A 52 -7.20 -12.83 -9.64
C LYS A 52 -7.83 -12.61 -11.00
N SER A 53 -7.76 -11.39 -11.54
CA SER A 53 -8.35 -11.02 -12.83
C SER A 53 -7.65 -9.81 -13.43
N LYS A 54 -7.91 -9.55 -14.71
CA LYS A 54 -7.50 -8.32 -15.40
C LYS A 54 -8.17 -7.10 -14.74
N ALA A 55 -7.50 -5.96 -14.79
CA ALA A 55 -8.11 -4.69 -14.38
C ALA A 55 -9.21 -4.27 -15.39
N THR A 56 -10.23 -3.55 -14.89
CA THR A 56 -11.33 -3.05 -15.72
C THR A 56 -10.82 -2.02 -16.72
N LYS A 57 -11.09 -2.18 -18.02
CA LYS A 57 -10.70 -1.22 -19.06
C LYS A 57 -11.41 0.13 -18.86
N ALA A 58 -10.76 1.24 -19.23
CA ALA A 58 -11.35 2.58 -19.17
C ALA A 58 -12.69 2.67 -19.92
N SER A 59 -12.80 1.99 -21.08
CA SER A 59 -14.05 1.93 -21.86
C SER A 59 -15.26 1.37 -21.09
N ASN A 60 -15.02 0.56 -20.06
CA ASN A 60 -16.05 -0.08 -19.24
C ASN A 60 -16.36 0.71 -17.95
N ILE A 61 -15.68 1.83 -17.72
CA ILE A 61 -15.91 2.69 -16.55
C ILE A 61 -16.90 3.79 -16.95
N LYS A 62 -18.04 3.83 -16.27
CA LYS A 62 -19.14 4.77 -16.61
C LYS A 62 -18.77 6.23 -16.35
N SER A 63 -18.14 6.51 -15.22
CA SER A 63 -17.78 7.88 -14.82
C SER A 63 -16.37 8.21 -15.32
N LYS A 64 -16.28 9.03 -16.37
CA LYS A 64 -15.00 9.42 -16.99
C LYS A 64 -14.17 10.41 -16.16
N ASP A 65 -14.72 10.97 -15.11
CA ASP A 65 -14.04 11.85 -14.15
C ASP A 65 -13.72 11.14 -12.83
N SER A 66 -13.91 9.82 -12.75
CA SER A 66 -13.58 9.03 -11.56
C SER A 66 -12.08 8.72 -11.46
N GLU A 67 -11.56 8.57 -10.25
CA GLU A 67 -10.19 8.10 -10.00
C GLU A 67 -9.92 6.79 -10.75
N ALA A 68 -10.84 5.83 -10.70
CA ALA A 68 -10.73 4.56 -11.43
C ALA A 68 -10.59 4.72 -12.96
N TYR A 69 -11.25 5.72 -13.57
CA TYR A 69 -11.09 6.01 -14.99
C TYR A 69 -9.71 6.61 -15.29
N ILE A 70 -9.25 7.55 -14.46
CA ILE A 70 -7.93 8.16 -14.58
C ILE A 70 -6.84 7.08 -14.46
N GLU A 71 -6.90 6.21 -13.45
CA GLU A 71 -5.98 5.07 -13.32
C GLU A 71 -5.95 4.18 -14.56
N ALA A 72 -7.15 3.88 -15.13
CA ALA A 72 -7.24 3.06 -16.32
C ALA A 72 -6.58 3.73 -17.52
N ARG A 73 -6.73 5.04 -17.67
CA ARG A 73 -6.08 5.83 -18.72
C ARG A 73 -4.57 5.87 -18.56
N PHE A 74 -4.05 6.07 -17.33
CA PHE A 74 -2.60 6.02 -17.09
C PHE A 74 -1.97 4.72 -17.60
N GLN A 75 -2.65 3.59 -17.40
CA GLN A 75 -2.17 2.28 -17.89
C GLN A 75 -2.35 2.13 -19.43
N GLU A 76 -3.55 2.44 -19.96
CA GLU A 76 -3.86 2.23 -21.38
C GLU A 76 -3.04 3.16 -22.28
N ASP A 77 -2.79 4.40 -21.83
CA ASP A 77 -1.97 5.39 -22.56
C ASP A 77 -0.47 5.21 -22.32
N LYS A 78 -0.10 4.18 -21.53
CA LYS A 78 1.30 3.83 -21.24
C LYS A 78 2.12 5.00 -20.68
N ILE A 79 1.51 5.84 -19.86
CA ILE A 79 2.15 7.05 -19.33
C ILE A 79 3.46 6.72 -18.60
N PHE A 80 3.52 5.59 -17.90
CA PHE A 80 4.68 5.18 -17.12
C PHE A 80 5.75 4.42 -17.90
N ASP A 81 5.48 3.94 -19.12
CA ASP A 81 6.40 3.13 -19.91
C ASP A 81 7.72 3.87 -20.27
N HIS A 82 7.71 5.21 -20.19
CA HIS A 82 8.89 6.02 -20.48
C HIS A 82 9.90 6.10 -19.32
N PHE A 83 9.49 5.75 -18.08
CA PHE A 83 10.33 5.88 -16.90
C PHE A 83 10.26 4.71 -15.90
N LEU A 84 9.36 3.75 -16.08
CA LEU A 84 9.28 2.53 -15.30
C LEU A 84 9.50 1.30 -16.17
N ASP A 85 10.18 0.28 -15.64
CA ASP A 85 10.44 -0.97 -16.36
C ASP A 85 9.20 -1.88 -16.35
N VAL A 86 8.37 -1.72 -15.35
CA VAL A 86 7.07 -2.39 -15.17
C VAL A 86 6.12 -1.40 -14.52
N ALA A 87 4.91 -1.30 -15.03
CA ALA A 87 3.83 -0.56 -14.38
C ALA A 87 2.50 -1.28 -14.54
N ASP A 88 1.65 -1.16 -13.53
CA ASP A 88 0.25 -1.60 -13.59
C ASP A 88 -0.57 -0.91 -12.49
N ARG A 89 -1.82 -1.32 -12.31
CA ARG A 89 -2.76 -0.69 -11.39
C ARG A 89 -3.53 -1.70 -10.56
N GLN A 90 -4.19 -1.19 -9.51
CA GLN A 90 -5.09 -1.94 -8.65
C GLN A 90 -4.40 -3.19 -8.06
N LEU A 91 -3.21 -2.99 -7.44
CA LEU A 91 -2.51 -4.05 -6.73
C LEU A 91 -3.21 -4.31 -5.39
N PRO A 92 -3.84 -5.47 -5.17
CA PRO A 92 -4.45 -5.79 -3.89
C PRO A 92 -3.41 -5.87 -2.77
N VAL A 93 -3.75 -5.31 -1.61
CA VAL A 93 -2.89 -5.30 -0.41
C VAL A 93 -3.71 -5.66 0.85
N GLY A 94 -4.71 -6.50 0.70
CA GLY A 94 -5.40 -7.09 1.84
C GLY A 94 -4.50 -8.08 2.56
N VAL A 95 -4.44 -7.98 3.90
CA VAL A 95 -3.65 -8.89 4.74
C VAL A 95 -4.59 -9.80 5.51
N PHE A 96 -4.23 -11.07 5.59
CA PHE A 96 -5.03 -12.14 6.17
C PHE A 96 -4.18 -13.00 7.12
N LYS A 97 -4.81 -13.62 8.12
CA LYS A 97 -4.16 -14.55 9.02
C LYS A 97 -4.37 -15.99 8.53
N GLY A 98 -3.33 -16.59 8.00
CA GLY A 98 -3.32 -17.97 7.50
C GLY A 98 -3.85 -18.10 6.08
N ASN A 99 -5.12 -17.88 5.82
CA ASN A 99 -5.73 -18.06 4.50
C ASN A 99 -6.49 -16.82 4.04
N ILE A 100 -6.65 -16.67 2.72
CA ILE A 100 -7.38 -15.54 2.13
C ILE A 100 -8.89 -15.81 2.22
N SER A 101 -9.50 -15.42 3.33
CA SER A 101 -10.95 -15.48 3.56
C SER A 101 -11.46 -14.21 4.26
N LYS A 102 -12.76 -13.98 4.22
CA LYS A 102 -13.39 -12.83 4.88
C LYS A 102 -13.14 -12.84 6.39
N GLU A 103 -13.23 -14.01 7.00
CA GLU A 103 -13.08 -14.24 8.43
C GLU A 103 -11.63 -14.04 8.91
N ALA A 104 -10.67 -14.40 8.06
CA ALA A 104 -9.24 -14.26 8.31
C ALA A 104 -8.70 -12.87 7.97
N SER A 105 -9.52 -11.98 7.42
CA SER A 105 -9.10 -10.65 7.01
C SER A 105 -8.66 -9.79 8.21
N MET A 106 -7.45 -9.31 8.16
CA MET A 106 -6.88 -8.42 9.16
C MET A 106 -7.31 -6.96 8.94
N PHE A 107 -7.40 -6.52 7.67
CA PHE A 107 -7.76 -5.16 7.28
C PHE A 107 -8.93 -5.14 6.29
N THR A 108 -9.97 -4.37 6.59
CA THR A 108 -11.05 -3.96 5.65
C THR A 108 -11.49 -5.03 4.65
N TYR A 109 -11.60 -6.28 5.08
CA TYR A 109 -12.05 -7.44 4.29
C TYR A 109 -11.26 -7.67 2.99
N GLY A 110 -10.00 -7.23 2.93
CA GLY A 110 -9.14 -7.42 1.77
C GLY A 110 -9.45 -6.51 0.57
N HIS A 111 -10.27 -5.47 0.74
CA HIS A 111 -10.65 -4.56 -0.34
C HIS A 111 -9.65 -3.44 -0.62
N SER A 112 -8.57 -3.32 0.16
CA SER A 112 -7.53 -2.31 -0.10
C SER A 112 -6.70 -2.68 -1.32
N ALA A 113 -6.46 -1.72 -2.19
CA ALA A 113 -5.55 -1.85 -3.33
C ALA A 113 -4.76 -0.57 -3.54
N ILE A 114 -3.53 -0.70 -3.99
CA ILE A 114 -2.71 0.43 -4.47
C ILE A 114 -3.24 0.81 -5.86
N ASP A 115 -3.50 2.09 -6.08
CA ASP A 115 -4.10 2.59 -7.32
C ASP A 115 -3.21 2.29 -8.53
N LEU A 116 -1.96 2.76 -8.50
CA LEU A 116 -0.95 2.53 -9.52
C LEU A 116 0.37 2.11 -8.87
N TRP A 117 1.13 1.27 -9.52
CA TRP A 117 2.43 0.83 -9.04
C TRP A 117 3.38 0.54 -10.20
N GLY A 118 4.67 0.49 -9.92
CA GLY A 118 5.65 0.09 -10.92
C GLY A 118 7.03 -0.16 -10.32
N ILE A 119 7.91 -0.71 -11.13
CA ILE A 119 9.30 -1.02 -10.75
C ILE A 119 10.23 -0.25 -11.70
N LYS A 120 11.26 0.34 -11.13
CA LYS A 120 12.40 0.91 -11.84
C LYS A 120 13.67 0.55 -11.09
N ASP A 121 14.59 -0.11 -11.77
CA ASP A 121 15.83 -0.61 -11.16
C ASP A 121 15.53 -1.45 -9.91
N ASP A 122 16.04 -1.07 -8.74
CA ASP A 122 15.82 -1.71 -7.44
C ASP A 122 14.70 -1.05 -6.61
N ALA A 123 13.89 -0.17 -7.21
CA ALA A 123 12.86 0.57 -6.49
C ALA A 123 11.44 0.17 -6.92
N LEU A 124 10.59 -0.10 -5.93
CA LEU A 124 9.14 -0.20 -6.08
C LEU A 124 8.53 1.20 -5.90
N TYR A 125 7.82 1.67 -6.90
CA TYR A 125 7.02 2.90 -6.86
C TYR A 125 5.57 2.54 -6.59
N ILE A 126 4.96 3.18 -5.61
CA ILE A 126 3.54 3.09 -5.31
C ILE A 126 2.92 4.49 -5.43
N PHE A 127 1.83 4.59 -6.17
CA PHE A 127 1.18 5.87 -6.43
C PHE A 127 -0.21 5.86 -5.82
N GLU A 128 -0.50 6.88 -5.05
CA GLU A 128 -1.84 7.21 -4.56
C GLU A 128 -2.41 8.34 -5.39
N LEU A 129 -3.50 8.06 -6.09
CA LEU A 129 -4.13 9.01 -7.02
C LEU A 129 -5.35 9.65 -6.36
N LYS A 130 -5.45 10.98 -6.49
CA LYS A 130 -6.67 11.70 -6.13
C LYS A 130 -6.99 12.72 -7.22
N LYS A 131 -8.26 12.79 -7.59
CA LYS A 131 -8.72 13.83 -8.51
C LYS A 131 -8.72 15.22 -7.84
N SER A 132 -8.66 16.27 -8.64
CA SER A 132 -8.55 17.67 -8.19
C SER A 132 -9.61 18.12 -7.16
N THR A 133 -10.80 17.53 -7.21
CA THR A 133 -11.89 17.81 -6.25
C THR A 133 -11.73 17.08 -4.91
N ASN A 134 -10.82 16.12 -4.80
CA ASN A 134 -10.62 15.32 -3.61
C ASN A 134 -9.32 15.70 -2.87
N LYS A 135 -9.37 16.87 -2.20
CA LYS A 135 -8.22 17.43 -1.45
C LYS A 135 -8.23 16.98 0.02
N LYS A 136 -8.23 15.68 0.30
CA LYS A 136 -8.25 15.18 1.69
C LYS A 136 -6.84 15.08 2.27
N VAL A 137 -6.65 15.60 3.48
CA VAL A 137 -5.39 15.45 4.24
C VAL A 137 -5.04 13.97 4.50
N GLY A 138 -6.05 13.10 4.52
CA GLY A 138 -5.90 11.66 4.73
C GLY A 138 -5.09 10.91 3.66
N ILE A 139 -4.80 11.54 2.50
CA ILE A 139 -3.98 10.94 1.43
C ILE A 139 -2.61 10.48 1.94
N ILE A 140 -1.96 11.25 2.83
CA ILE A 140 -0.69 10.85 3.45
C ILE A 140 -0.84 9.55 4.23
N SER A 141 -1.92 9.43 5.00
CA SER A 141 -2.18 8.22 5.80
C SER A 141 -2.45 7.00 4.93
N GLU A 142 -3.05 7.15 3.75
CA GLU A 142 -3.22 6.07 2.78
C GLU A 142 -1.91 5.69 2.12
N ALA A 143 -1.17 6.68 1.63
CA ALA A 143 0.14 6.48 1.01
C ALA A 143 1.14 5.78 1.98
N LEU A 144 1.19 6.21 3.24
CA LEU A 144 2.00 5.57 4.28
C LEU A 144 1.53 4.15 4.59
N PHE A 145 0.22 3.90 4.63
CA PHE A 145 -0.30 2.55 4.84
C PHE A 145 0.17 1.59 3.76
N TYR A 146 0.07 1.97 2.50
CA TYR A 146 0.52 1.14 1.38
C TYR A 146 2.05 0.95 1.38
N LEU A 147 2.80 2.03 1.66
CA LEU A 147 4.26 1.95 1.80
C LEU A 147 4.65 0.93 2.87
N TRP A 148 4.05 0.99 4.06
CA TRP A 148 4.37 0.07 5.14
C TRP A 148 3.94 -1.37 4.86
N VAL A 149 2.77 -1.60 4.24
CA VAL A 149 2.35 -2.94 3.83
C VAL A 149 3.35 -3.54 2.84
N MET A 150 3.78 -2.77 1.85
CA MET A 150 4.76 -3.25 0.87
C MET A 150 6.16 -3.41 1.49
N SER A 151 6.56 -2.54 2.42
CA SER A 151 7.79 -2.72 3.19
C SER A 151 7.78 -4.03 3.99
N ASP A 152 6.69 -4.29 4.73
CA ASP A 152 6.55 -5.55 5.46
C ASP A 152 6.51 -6.77 4.52
N THR A 153 6.04 -6.60 3.29
CA THR A 153 6.03 -7.67 2.27
C THR A 153 7.45 -7.94 1.73
N ILE A 154 8.20 -6.90 1.39
CA ILE A 154 9.59 -7.03 0.93
C ILE A 154 10.46 -7.64 2.03
N ASN A 155 10.24 -7.24 3.29
CA ASN A 155 10.91 -7.81 4.46
C ASN A 155 10.34 -9.17 4.91
N LYS A 156 9.54 -9.85 4.07
CA LYS A 156 8.98 -11.19 4.31
C LYS A 156 8.11 -11.31 5.57
N LYS A 157 7.66 -10.17 6.14
CA LYS A 157 6.70 -10.15 7.25
C LYS A 157 5.30 -10.55 6.76
N PHE A 158 4.90 -10.04 5.61
CA PHE A 158 3.72 -10.48 4.86
C PHE A 158 4.17 -11.26 3.63
N LYS A 159 3.48 -12.36 3.31
CA LYS A 159 3.88 -13.26 2.23
C LYS A 159 2.75 -13.42 1.22
N TYR A 160 3.11 -13.57 -0.04
CA TYR A 160 2.18 -14.05 -1.06
C TYR A 160 2.17 -15.59 -1.01
N GLU A 161 1.04 -16.17 -0.66
CA GLU A 161 0.85 -17.62 -0.70
C GLU A 161 0.18 -17.99 -2.03
N ILE A 162 1.00 -18.35 -3.02
CA ILE A 162 0.53 -18.68 -4.36
C ILE A 162 0.20 -20.18 -4.41
N ILE A 163 -1.07 -20.48 -4.72
CA ILE A 163 -1.52 -21.84 -4.94
C ILE A 163 -1.55 -22.10 -6.45
N GLY A 164 -0.71 -23.02 -6.92
CA GLY A 164 -0.56 -23.32 -8.35
C GLY A 164 0.39 -22.37 -9.08
N SER A 165 0.02 -21.92 -10.27
CA SER A 165 0.85 -21.03 -11.08
C SER A 165 0.75 -19.58 -10.64
N ILE A 166 1.85 -18.82 -10.76
CA ILE A 166 1.89 -17.39 -10.46
C ILE A 166 0.94 -16.65 -11.41
N PRO A 167 -0.02 -15.87 -10.90
CA PRO A 167 -0.94 -15.10 -11.74
C PRO A 167 -0.22 -14.09 -12.64
N GLN A 168 -0.59 -14.09 -13.92
CA GLN A 168 -0.04 -13.17 -14.93
C GLN A 168 -0.84 -11.85 -15.02
N TYR A 169 -1.88 -11.68 -14.21
CA TYR A 169 -2.72 -10.49 -14.24
C TYR A 169 -1.99 -9.28 -13.64
N ARG A 170 -2.16 -8.12 -14.25
CA ARG A 170 -1.66 -6.83 -13.75
C ARG A 170 -0.16 -6.87 -13.46
N ASN A 171 0.63 -7.49 -14.33
CA ASN A 171 2.08 -7.66 -14.18
C ASN A 171 2.53 -8.22 -12.80
N PHE A 172 1.62 -8.85 -12.07
CA PHE A 172 1.87 -9.34 -10.71
C PHE A 172 3.02 -10.36 -10.66
N ASN A 173 3.14 -11.23 -11.67
CA ASN A 173 4.25 -12.17 -11.77
C ASN A 173 5.62 -11.48 -11.73
N ARG A 174 5.76 -10.30 -12.36
CA ARG A 174 7.01 -9.54 -12.36
C ARG A 174 7.30 -8.93 -10.99
N LEU A 175 6.26 -8.41 -10.30
CA LEU A 175 6.39 -7.93 -8.94
C LEU A 175 6.76 -9.06 -7.98
N TYR A 176 6.03 -10.18 -8.07
CA TYR A 176 6.26 -11.35 -7.23
C TYR A 176 7.69 -11.87 -7.38
N SER A 177 8.17 -12.07 -8.62
CA SER A 177 9.56 -12.47 -8.87
C SER A 177 10.57 -11.47 -8.31
N ALA A 178 10.32 -10.16 -8.47
CA ALA A 178 11.22 -9.13 -7.95
C ALA A 178 11.31 -9.14 -6.41
N ILE A 179 10.21 -9.46 -5.72
CA ILE A 179 10.18 -9.60 -4.26
C ILE A 179 10.86 -10.91 -3.81
N GLU A 180 10.57 -12.02 -4.47
CA GLU A 180 11.14 -13.33 -4.08
C GLU A 180 12.64 -13.40 -4.35
N GLU A 181 13.12 -12.78 -5.41
CA GLU A 181 14.53 -12.68 -5.77
C GLU A 181 15.26 -11.53 -5.05
N GLU A 182 14.59 -10.84 -4.11
CA GLU A 182 15.14 -9.74 -3.29
C GLU A 182 15.74 -8.59 -4.13
N ARG A 183 15.19 -8.36 -5.35
CA ARG A 183 15.66 -7.31 -6.25
C ARG A 183 15.15 -5.91 -5.90
N ILE A 184 14.18 -5.80 -4.97
CA ILE A 184 13.64 -4.52 -4.52
C ILE A 184 14.28 -4.15 -3.19
N SER A 185 15.09 -3.11 -3.19
CA SER A 185 15.75 -2.58 -1.98
C SER A 185 15.11 -1.27 -1.49
N LYS A 186 14.30 -0.60 -2.34
CA LYS A 186 13.72 0.72 -2.04
C LYS A 186 12.24 0.74 -2.36
N ILE A 187 11.47 1.53 -1.59
CA ILE A 187 10.07 1.84 -1.89
C ILE A 187 9.91 3.36 -1.96
N LYS A 188 9.24 3.82 -3.01
CA LYS A 188 8.92 5.23 -3.20
C LYS A 188 7.41 5.39 -3.28
N SER A 189 6.83 6.10 -2.30
CA SER A 189 5.42 6.48 -2.32
C SER A 189 5.25 7.85 -2.98
N VAL A 190 4.40 7.92 -3.97
CA VAL A 190 4.18 9.11 -4.80
C VAL A 190 2.71 9.53 -4.73
N LEU A 191 2.47 10.80 -4.45
CA LEU A 191 1.13 11.38 -4.49
C LEU A 191 0.87 11.94 -5.90
N LEU A 192 -0.07 11.35 -6.62
CA LEU A 192 -0.55 11.82 -7.92
C LEU A 192 -1.78 12.70 -7.71
N ILE A 193 -1.54 13.96 -7.50
CA ILE A 193 -2.56 14.97 -7.18
C ILE A 193 -2.25 16.27 -7.90
N GLU A 194 -3.28 17.04 -8.20
CA GLU A 194 -3.13 18.37 -8.80
C GLU A 194 -2.65 19.39 -7.76
N ASP A 195 -3.31 19.39 -6.57
CA ASP A 195 -2.97 20.29 -5.47
C ASP A 195 -2.94 19.53 -4.13
N LEU A 196 -1.95 19.81 -3.31
CA LEU A 196 -1.90 19.31 -1.94
C LEU A 196 -2.93 20.04 -1.05
N HIS A 197 -3.47 19.31 -0.08
CA HIS A 197 -4.25 19.95 0.98
C HIS A 197 -3.39 20.99 1.72
N PRO A 198 -3.91 22.19 2.07
CA PRO A 198 -3.12 23.24 2.72
C PRO A 198 -2.37 22.84 3.99
N LEU A 199 -2.85 21.83 4.72
CA LEU A 199 -2.17 21.28 5.90
C LEU A 199 -0.99 20.35 5.56
N ILE A 200 -0.79 20.01 4.28
CA ILE A 200 0.34 19.20 3.82
C ILE A 200 1.41 20.16 3.29
N SER A 201 2.23 20.67 4.20
CA SER A 201 3.33 21.55 3.83
C SER A 201 4.56 20.78 3.37
N LYS A 202 5.51 21.47 2.73
CA LYS A 202 6.82 20.90 2.36
C LYS A 202 7.58 20.40 3.59
N GLU A 203 7.47 21.10 4.71
CA GLU A 203 8.10 20.73 5.97
C GLU A 203 7.53 19.41 6.52
N THR A 204 6.20 19.21 6.41
CA THR A 204 5.55 17.96 6.76
C THR A 204 6.08 16.80 5.91
N LEU A 205 6.19 16.97 4.60
CA LEU A 205 6.75 15.96 3.70
C LEU A 205 8.23 15.70 3.97
N TYR A 206 9.00 16.74 4.23
CA TYR A 206 10.41 16.62 4.61
C TYR A 206 10.58 15.83 5.92
N LEU A 207 9.79 16.15 6.95
CA LEU A 207 9.80 15.43 8.22
C LEU A 207 9.49 13.93 8.01
N ILE A 208 8.45 13.62 7.25
CA ILE A 208 8.08 12.23 6.95
C ILE A 208 9.23 11.51 6.24
N ASN A 209 9.78 12.09 5.19
CA ASN A 209 10.87 11.49 4.44
C ASN A 209 12.14 11.29 5.28
N SER A 210 12.48 12.27 6.12
CA SER A 210 13.67 12.17 7.00
C SER A 210 13.52 11.04 8.03
N ARG A 211 12.30 10.74 8.49
CA ARG A 211 12.02 9.68 9.44
C ARG A 211 12.00 8.30 8.79
N LEU A 212 11.39 8.19 7.61
CA LEU A 212 11.32 6.93 6.86
C LEU A 212 12.68 6.46 6.34
N ASN A 213 13.65 7.38 6.16
CA ASN A 213 14.99 7.08 5.65
C ASN A 213 16.06 7.02 6.75
N ARG A 214 15.70 6.98 8.04
CA ARG A 214 16.66 6.96 9.15
C ARG A 214 17.53 5.71 9.20
N ASP A 215 17.03 4.59 8.71
CA ASP A 215 17.67 3.28 8.81
C ASP A 215 18.25 2.79 7.47
N ASN A 216 18.41 3.70 6.48
CA ASN A 216 19.03 3.43 5.17
C ASN A 216 20.38 4.11 5.01
#